data_c73b402e316ba675fe51ad029580ad36
#
_entry.id   c73b402e316ba675fe51ad029580ad36
#
_cell.length_a   1.000
_cell.length_b   1.000
_cell.length_c   1.000
_cell.angle_alpha   90.00
_cell.angle_beta   90.00
_cell.angle_gamma   90.00
#
_symmetry.space_group_name_H-M   'P 1'
#
loop_
_entity.id
_entity.type
_entity.pdbx_description
1 polymer ?
#
loop_
_entity_poly.entity_id
_entity_poly.type
_entity_poly.pdbx_seq_one_letter_code
_entity_poly.pdbx_strand_id
1 'polypeptide(L)'
;MQKILTIFGFDPAKHSVKTEMLAGLTTFLTMSYILAVNPIILSAAGMDKGAVFSATILAAVIATVTMAVYAKMPFALASGMGLNAFFAYTLVVSMGYTWQEALAAVLLEGVVFIILTIFKVRQAIVDCIPLDLRYSISVGIGLFIAFIGLKNGGIIVASPSTMTALGPWNATSLIAVGGILLGAVLLAMKVRGALFYTILLMTIIGIPFGVTNVPEGFTLLSLPSSLEPIALKFDFSRFFAVDIDYIIVVLTLLFMDLFDTIGTLMGASIGVGMVDENGNVPNLNKALMADAIGTTMGAICGTSTVTTYVESTTGIAEGGRTGLTSMTVALLFFVALFFSPIFLMIPSAATTSALFLVGVMMMRPVLNIDFVHFRTGMPCFITMMMMPFTASISEGIVLGMLSYILVKLCIGEGKQLSWFMYVLGALFILKYVAPLL
;
A
#
# COMPACT_ATOMS: atom_id res chain seq x y z
N MET A 1 -30.78 14.77 -12.41
CA MET A 1 -29.81 14.79 -11.30
C MET A 1 -30.06 13.64 -10.30
N GLN A 2 -31.25 13.47 -9.72
CA GLN A 2 -31.54 12.41 -8.75
C GLN A 2 -31.23 10.97 -9.26
N LYS A 3 -31.63 10.62 -10.51
CA LYS A 3 -31.34 9.29 -11.10
C LYS A 3 -29.84 8.98 -11.25
N ILE A 4 -28.99 10.00 -11.41
CA ILE A 4 -27.54 9.81 -11.50
C ILE A 4 -26.94 9.55 -10.11
N LEU A 5 -27.45 10.23 -9.08
CA LEU A 5 -26.95 10.07 -7.71
C LEU A 5 -27.28 8.68 -7.12
N THR A 6 -28.36 8.04 -7.54
CA THR A 6 -28.69 6.66 -7.11
C THR A 6 -27.70 5.61 -7.60
N ILE A 7 -26.95 5.89 -8.69
CA ILE A 7 -25.85 5.01 -9.16
C ILE A 7 -24.79 4.83 -8.07
N PHE A 8 -24.54 5.89 -7.30
CA PHE A 8 -23.56 5.90 -6.20
C PHE A 8 -24.11 5.42 -4.85
N GLY A 9 -25.35 4.93 -4.80
CA GLY A 9 -26.02 4.59 -3.54
C GLY A 9 -26.45 5.81 -2.71
N PHE A 10 -26.51 6.99 -3.33
CA PHE A 10 -26.91 8.23 -2.67
C PHE A 10 -28.43 8.30 -2.50
N ASP A 11 -28.87 8.53 -1.26
CA ASP A 11 -30.25 8.76 -0.87
C ASP A 11 -30.41 10.22 -0.41
N PRO A 12 -31.15 11.07 -1.14
CA PRO A 12 -31.32 12.47 -0.77
C PRO A 12 -31.97 12.71 0.61
N ALA A 13 -32.70 11.70 1.13
CA ALA A 13 -33.32 11.79 2.44
C ALA A 13 -32.30 11.60 3.58
N LYS A 14 -31.17 10.94 3.31
CA LYS A 14 -30.16 10.56 4.31
C LYS A 14 -28.81 11.25 4.10
N HIS A 15 -28.50 11.65 2.86
CA HIS A 15 -27.17 12.13 2.49
C HIS A 15 -27.21 13.54 1.91
N SER A 16 -26.15 14.30 2.13
CA SER A 16 -25.96 15.64 1.55
C SER A 16 -24.84 15.59 0.50
N VAL A 17 -25.11 16.08 -0.71
CA VAL A 17 -24.11 16.16 -1.78
C VAL A 17 -22.90 16.99 -1.33
N LYS A 18 -23.12 18.10 -0.62
CA LYS A 18 -22.03 18.94 -0.10
C LYS A 18 -21.13 18.16 0.86
N THR A 19 -21.72 17.38 1.76
CA THR A 19 -20.97 16.55 2.72
C THR A 19 -20.16 15.48 2.03
N GLU A 20 -20.75 14.77 1.05
CA GLU A 20 -20.06 13.73 0.28
C GLU A 20 -18.88 14.31 -0.53
N MET A 21 -19.06 15.49 -1.16
CA MET A 21 -17.98 16.14 -1.91
C MET A 21 -16.85 16.63 -0.98
N LEU A 22 -17.19 17.21 0.20
CA LEU A 22 -16.18 17.61 1.18
C LEU A 22 -15.43 16.40 1.74
N ALA A 23 -16.13 15.31 2.01
CA ALA A 23 -15.53 14.06 2.43
C ALA A 23 -14.54 13.51 1.36
N GLY A 24 -14.94 13.55 0.08
CA GLY A 24 -14.06 13.17 -1.02
C GLY A 24 -12.84 14.07 -1.14
N LEU A 25 -13.00 15.38 -1.01
CA LEU A 25 -11.86 16.32 -1.00
C LEU A 25 -10.91 16.03 0.17
N THR A 26 -11.44 15.77 1.37
CA THR A 26 -10.63 15.43 2.55
C THR A 26 -9.85 14.14 2.33
N THR A 27 -10.50 13.09 1.81
CA THR A 27 -9.82 11.83 1.44
C THR A 27 -8.72 12.07 0.40
N PHE A 28 -9.02 12.80 -0.68
CA PHE A 28 -8.02 13.10 -1.71
C PHE A 28 -6.80 13.81 -1.13
N LEU A 29 -7.00 14.86 -0.33
CA LEU A 29 -5.88 15.62 0.27
C LEU A 29 -5.03 14.74 1.20
N THR A 30 -5.65 13.80 1.93
CA THR A 30 -4.91 12.92 2.84
C THR A 30 -4.11 11.84 2.12
N MET A 31 -4.55 11.38 0.94
CA MET A 31 -3.88 10.32 0.19
C MET A 31 -3.10 10.80 -1.03
N SER A 32 -3.20 12.09 -1.41
CA SER A 32 -2.55 12.63 -2.62
C SER A 32 -1.01 12.58 -2.60
N TYR A 33 -0.41 12.36 -1.44
CA TYR A 33 1.03 12.15 -1.31
C TYR A 33 1.53 10.97 -2.18
N ILE A 34 0.67 9.98 -2.49
CA ILE A 34 1.01 8.83 -3.33
C ILE A 34 1.45 9.25 -4.73
N LEU A 35 0.93 10.37 -5.23
CA LEU A 35 1.27 10.93 -6.54
C LEU A 35 2.76 11.33 -6.65
N ALA A 36 3.38 11.67 -5.53
CA ALA A 36 4.81 11.94 -5.46
C ALA A 36 5.60 10.67 -5.10
N VAL A 37 5.09 9.90 -4.15
CA VAL A 37 5.83 8.80 -3.53
C VAL A 37 5.91 7.59 -4.45
N ASN A 38 4.80 7.19 -5.12
CA ASN A 38 4.83 6.00 -5.97
C ASN A 38 5.79 6.13 -7.16
N PRO A 39 5.80 7.25 -7.94
CA PRO A 39 6.80 7.43 -8.99
C PRO A 39 8.25 7.38 -8.49
N ILE A 40 8.53 7.87 -7.28
CA ILE A 40 9.87 7.81 -6.69
C ILE A 40 10.25 6.36 -6.34
N ILE A 41 9.34 5.62 -5.71
CA ILE A 41 9.59 4.22 -5.32
C ILE A 41 9.81 3.35 -6.56
N LEU A 42 8.91 3.40 -7.53
CA LEU A 42 8.98 2.54 -8.71
C LEU A 42 10.12 2.96 -9.67
N SER A 43 10.56 4.23 -9.64
CA SER A 43 11.76 4.64 -10.38
C SER A 43 13.04 3.99 -9.85
N ALA A 44 13.08 3.59 -8.57
CA ALA A 44 14.19 2.79 -8.03
C ALA A 44 14.26 1.38 -8.65
N ALA A 45 13.16 0.87 -9.21
CA ALA A 45 13.09 -0.35 -10.00
C ALA A 45 13.46 -0.14 -11.48
N GLY A 46 13.86 1.07 -11.89
CA GLY A 46 14.21 1.41 -13.28
C GLY A 46 13.02 1.78 -14.17
N MET A 47 11.84 2.01 -13.60
CA MET A 47 10.65 2.45 -14.35
C MET A 47 10.67 3.96 -14.62
N ASP A 48 10.12 4.39 -15.76
CA ASP A 48 10.02 5.82 -16.09
C ASP A 48 9.10 6.56 -15.11
N LYS A 49 9.65 7.59 -14.44
CA LYS A 49 8.96 8.32 -13.37
C LYS A 49 7.69 9.03 -13.85
N GLY A 50 7.71 9.60 -15.06
CA GLY A 50 6.56 10.30 -15.63
C GLY A 50 5.45 9.33 -16.03
N ALA A 51 5.81 8.23 -16.67
CA ALA A 51 4.86 7.18 -17.03
C ALA A 51 4.22 6.54 -15.78
N VAL A 52 5.01 6.26 -14.73
CA VAL A 52 4.51 5.74 -13.44
C VAL A 52 3.53 6.71 -12.78
N PHE A 53 3.80 8.03 -12.83
CA PHE A 53 2.86 9.03 -12.33
C PHE A 53 1.51 8.93 -13.04
N SER A 54 1.50 8.89 -14.37
CA SER A 54 0.27 8.74 -15.16
C SER A 54 -0.42 7.41 -14.88
N ALA A 55 0.32 6.30 -14.81
CA ALA A 55 -0.21 4.97 -14.50
C ALA A 55 -0.84 4.91 -13.10
N THR A 56 -0.20 5.49 -12.11
CA THR A 56 -0.70 5.57 -10.73
C THR A 56 -2.06 6.26 -10.67
N ILE A 57 -2.18 7.40 -11.36
CA ILE A 57 -3.45 8.15 -11.39
C ILE A 57 -4.53 7.37 -12.12
N LEU A 58 -4.24 6.85 -13.31
CA LEU A 58 -5.24 6.13 -14.10
C LEU A 58 -5.72 4.88 -13.37
N ALA A 59 -4.82 4.12 -12.77
CA ALA A 59 -5.17 2.97 -11.94
C ALA A 59 -6.05 3.38 -10.74
N ALA A 60 -5.67 4.45 -10.02
CA ALA A 60 -6.45 4.97 -8.90
C ALA A 60 -7.84 5.45 -9.34
N VAL A 61 -7.95 6.14 -10.47
CA VAL A 61 -9.23 6.58 -11.04
C VAL A 61 -10.11 5.39 -11.38
N ILE A 62 -9.60 4.40 -12.12
CA ILE A 62 -10.37 3.21 -12.53
C ILE A 62 -10.85 2.44 -11.30
N ALA A 63 -9.96 2.16 -10.36
CA ALA A 63 -10.27 1.42 -9.14
C ALA A 63 -11.30 2.17 -8.27
N THR A 64 -11.09 3.47 -8.06
CA THR A 64 -11.98 4.30 -7.22
C THR A 64 -13.33 4.53 -7.88
N VAL A 65 -13.41 4.68 -9.21
CA VAL A 65 -14.68 4.71 -9.96
C VAL A 65 -15.42 3.38 -9.83
N THR A 66 -14.70 2.25 -9.91
CA THR A 66 -15.30 0.93 -9.71
C THR A 66 -15.86 0.81 -8.28
N MET A 67 -15.13 1.26 -7.28
CA MET A 67 -15.60 1.33 -5.89
C MET A 67 -16.86 2.21 -5.77
N ALA A 68 -16.87 3.38 -6.42
CA ALA A 68 -17.97 4.35 -6.40
C ALA A 68 -19.26 3.78 -7.00
N VAL A 69 -19.17 3.14 -8.16
CA VAL A 69 -20.34 2.71 -8.96
C VAL A 69 -20.79 1.31 -8.59
N TYR A 70 -19.84 0.37 -8.45
CA TYR A 70 -20.16 -1.04 -8.24
C TYR A 70 -20.35 -1.37 -6.76
N ALA A 71 -19.41 -0.98 -5.89
CA ALA A 71 -19.51 -1.21 -4.45
C ALA A 71 -20.37 -0.16 -3.75
N LYS A 72 -20.45 1.06 -4.29
CA LYS A 72 -21.20 2.21 -3.73
C LYS A 72 -20.72 2.58 -2.31
N MET A 73 -19.43 2.46 -2.06
CA MET A 73 -18.80 2.70 -0.76
C MET A 73 -17.87 3.92 -0.82
N PRO A 74 -17.69 4.65 0.31
CA PRO A 74 -16.89 5.88 0.37
C PRO A 74 -15.40 5.61 0.54
N PHE A 75 -14.84 4.65 -0.19
CA PHE A 75 -13.42 4.30 -0.14
C PHE A 75 -12.72 4.68 -1.43
N ALA A 76 -11.50 5.17 -1.30
CA ALA A 76 -10.60 5.46 -2.40
C ALA A 76 -9.50 4.40 -2.49
N LEU A 77 -9.06 4.11 -3.70
CA LEU A 77 -8.04 3.12 -4.00
C LEU A 77 -6.90 3.78 -4.79
N ALA A 78 -5.70 3.37 -4.49
CA ALA A 78 -4.50 3.72 -5.25
C ALA A 78 -3.41 2.67 -5.02
N SER A 79 -2.24 2.82 -5.66
CA SER A 79 -1.10 1.91 -5.45
C SER A 79 -0.68 1.85 -3.99
N GLY A 80 -0.70 0.66 -3.39
CA GLY A 80 -0.45 0.44 -1.96
C GLY A 80 1.02 0.66 -1.58
N MET A 81 1.28 1.45 -0.54
CA MET A 81 2.64 1.83 -0.14
C MET A 81 3.54 0.64 0.18
N GLY A 82 3.04 -0.34 0.94
CA GLY A 82 3.76 -1.56 1.27
C GLY A 82 4.04 -2.42 0.05
N LEU A 83 3.06 -2.53 -0.82
CA LEU A 83 3.13 -3.29 -2.07
C LEU A 83 4.08 -2.62 -3.08
N ASN A 84 4.09 -1.28 -3.15
CA ASN A 84 5.06 -0.52 -3.95
C ASN A 84 6.49 -0.77 -3.50
N ALA A 85 6.71 -0.72 -2.18
CA ALA A 85 8.02 -0.97 -1.59
C ALA A 85 8.46 -2.43 -1.81
N PHE A 86 7.55 -3.38 -1.67
CA PHE A 86 7.81 -4.79 -1.98
C PHE A 86 8.17 -4.97 -3.46
N PHE A 87 7.39 -4.40 -4.37
CA PHE A 87 7.66 -4.43 -5.81
C PHE A 87 9.07 -3.91 -6.13
N ALA A 88 9.38 -2.67 -5.71
CA ALA A 88 10.62 -2.01 -6.12
C ALA A 88 11.84 -2.56 -5.36
N TYR A 89 11.78 -2.60 -4.04
CA TYR A 89 12.96 -2.90 -3.22
C TYR A 89 13.16 -4.40 -2.98
N THR A 90 12.09 -5.16 -2.77
CA THR A 90 12.22 -6.60 -2.56
C THR A 90 12.37 -7.34 -3.89
N LEU A 91 11.40 -7.23 -4.81
CA LEU A 91 11.43 -8.03 -6.03
C LEU A 91 12.55 -7.57 -6.98
N VAL A 92 12.61 -6.26 -7.29
CA VAL A 92 13.55 -5.79 -8.31
C VAL A 92 14.96 -5.60 -7.72
N VAL A 93 15.11 -4.81 -6.66
CA VAL A 93 16.44 -4.45 -6.15
C VAL A 93 17.10 -5.61 -5.39
N SER A 94 16.38 -6.32 -4.52
CA SER A 94 16.95 -7.37 -3.65
C SER A 94 16.99 -8.74 -4.32
N MET A 95 15.88 -9.17 -4.95
CA MET A 95 15.79 -10.49 -5.59
C MET A 95 16.27 -10.49 -7.06
N GLY A 96 16.55 -9.31 -7.64
CA GLY A 96 17.10 -9.17 -8.99
C GLY A 96 16.09 -9.47 -10.11
N TYR A 97 14.80 -9.41 -9.86
CA TYR A 97 13.79 -9.51 -10.90
C TYR A 97 13.78 -8.26 -11.77
N THR A 98 13.43 -8.43 -13.02
CA THR A 98 13.09 -7.28 -13.86
C THR A 98 11.77 -6.68 -13.41
N TRP A 99 11.56 -5.38 -13.60
CA TRP A 99 10.28 -4.77 -13.26
C TRP A 99 9.12 -5.32 -14.12
N GLN A 100 9.42 -5.88 -15.30
CA GLN A 100 8.46 -6.56 -16.17
C GLN A 100 7.99 -7.89 -15.56
N GLU A 101 8.91 -8.67 -14.98
CA GLU A 101 8.58 -9.89 -14.24
C GLU A 101 7.75 -9.55 -12.99
N ALA A 102 8.14 -8.50 -12.25
CA ALA A 102 7.37 -8.03 -11.09
C ALA A 102 5.98 -7.53 -11.48
N LEU A 103 5.84 -6.84 -12.62
CA LEU A 103 4.56 -6.38 -13.13
C LEU A 103 3.66 -7.54 -13.57
N ALA A 104 4.25 -8.61 -14.15
CA ALA A 104 3.54 -9.85 -14.47
C ALA A 104 3.03 -10.55 -13.19
N ALA A 105 3.81 -10.52 -12.09
CA ALA A 105 3.38 -11.06 -10.80
C ALA A 105 2.15 -10.29 -10.24
N VAL A 106 2.13 -8.96 -10.34
CA VAL A 106 0.98 -8.13 -9.95
C VAL A 106 -0.24 -8.42 -10.82
N LEU A 107 -0.06 -8.64 -12.12
CA LEU A 107 -1.18 -9.03 -12.99
C LEU A 107 -1.76 -10.39 -12.60
N LEU A 108 -0.89 -11.38 -12.35
CA LEU A 108 -1.30 -12.71 -11.90
C LEU A 108 -2.04 -12.64 -10.55
N GLU A 109 -1.52 -11.86 -9.60
CA GLU A 109 -2.17 -11.57 -8.32
C GLU A 109 -3.59 -11.03 -8.54
N GLY A 110 -3.75 -9.97 -9.34
CA GLY A 110 -5.04 -9.35 -9.63
C GLY A 110 -6.04 -10.32 -10.26
N VAL A 111 -5.60 -11.14 -11.24
CA VAL A 111 -6.44 -12.17 -11.86
C VAL A 111 -6.86 -13.23 -10.86
N VAL A 112 -5.93 -13.73 -10.04
CA VAL A 112 -6.24 -14.69 -8.96
C VAL A 112 -7.22 -14.09 -7.97
N PHE A 113 -7.08 -12.81 -7.63
CA PHE A 113 -8.01 -12.10 -6.76
C PHE A 113 -9.41 -12.01 -7.33
N ILE A 114 -9.57 -11.69 -8.61
CA ILE A 114 -10.88 -11.70 -9.27
C ILE A 114 -11.51 -13.09 -9.14
N ILE A 115 -10.76 -14.14 -9.43
CA ILE A 115 -11.23 -15.53 -9.35
C ILE A 115 -11.67 -15.86 -7.91
N LEU A 116 -10.81 -15.60 -6.91
CA LEU A 116 -11.12 -15.89 -5.51
C LEU A 116 -12.33 -15.09 -4.99
N THR A 117 -12.53 -13.87 -5.50
CA THR A 117 -13.66 -13.02 -5.12
C THR A 117 -14.97 -13.56 -5.72
N ILE A 118 -14.96 -14.03 -6.99
CA ILE A 118 -16.12 -14.65 -7.65
C ILE A 118 -16.56 -15.90 -6.87
N PHE A 119 -15.62 -16.75 -6.48
CA PHE A 119 -15.92 -17.99 -5.73
C PHE A 119 -16.15 -17.78 -4.23
N LYS A 120 -16.05 -16.54 -3.71
CA LYS A 120 -16.19 -16.18 -2.29
C LYS A 120 -15.23 -16.94 -1.36
N VAL A 121 -14.10 -17.39 -1.87
CA VAL A 121 -13.07 -18.14 -1.12
C VAL A 121 -12.20 -17.20 -0.28
N ARG A 122 -12.16 -15.93 -0.62
CA ARG A 122 -11.29 -14.90 -0.04
C ARG A 122 -11.42 -14.82 1.49
N GLN A 123 -12.66 -14.84 2.00
CA GLN A 123 -12.92 -14.82 3.44
C GLN A 123 -12.33 -16.06 4.15
N ALA A 124 -12.48 -17.24 3.55
CA ALA A 124 -11.97 -18.48 4.13
C ALA A 124 -10.43 -18.49 4.22
N ILE A 125 -9.75 -17.89 3.24
CA ILE A 125 -8.28 -17.76 3.26
C ILE A 125 -7.83 -16.84 4.40
N VAL A 126 -8.51 -15.69 4.56
CA VAL A 126 -8.22 -14.76 5.67
C VAL A 126 -8.38 -15.45 7.02
N ASP A 127 -9.47 -16.19 7.20
CA ASP A 127 -9.78 -16.84 8.46
C ASP A 127 -8.80 -17.97 8.82
N CYS A 128 -8.03 -18.46 7.83
CA CYS A 128 -7.01 -19.48 8.07
C CYS A 128 -5.74 -18.94 8.75
N ILE A 129 -5.45 -17.63 8.66
CA ILE A 129 -4.25 -17.04 9.27
C ILE A 129 -4.63 -16.38 10.59
N PRO A 130 -3.92 -16.70 11.70
CA PRO A 130 -4.18 -16.13 13.01
C PRO A 130 -4.16 -14.60 13.00
N LEU A 131 -5.07 -13.99 13.76
CA LEU A 131 -5.26 -12.55 13.77
C LEU A 131 -3.99 -11.80 14.20
N ASP A 132 -3.27 -12.33 15.19
CA ASP A 132 -2.00 -11.76 15.66
C ASP A 132 -0.94 -11.71 14.55
N LEU A 133 -0.83 -12.76 13.72
CA LEU A 133 0.08 -12.75 12.57
C LEU A 133 -0.33 -11.71 11.52
N ARG A 134 -1.63 -11.53 11.29
CA ARG A 134 -2.13 -10.48 10.37
C ARG A 134 -1.74 -9.08 10.89
N TYR A 135 -1.89 -8.83 12.19
CA TYR A 135 -1.45 -7.59 12.81
C TYR A 135 0.05 -7.41 12.69
N SER A 136 0.83 -8.46 12.93
CA SER A 136 2.30 -8.38 12.85
C SER A 136 2.80 -8.13 11.42
N ILE A 137 2.12 -8.64 10.39
CA ILE A 137 2.40 -8.34 8.99
C ILE A 137 2.23 -6.84 8.72
N SER A 138 1.09 -6.25 9.11
CA SER A 138 0.85 -4.81 8.94
C SER A 138 1.90 -3.95 9.64
N VAL A 139 2.24 -4.30 10.88
CA VAL A 139 3.28 -3.60 11.66
C VAL A 139 4.66 -3.75 11.02
N GLY A 140 5.02 -4.94 10.57
CA GLY A 140 6.30 -5.20 9.89
C GLY A 140 6.44 -4.42 8.59
N ILE A 141 5.38 -4.34 7.78
CA ILE A 141 5.32 -3.49 6.58
C ILE A 141 5.53 -2.02 6.96
N GLY A 142 4.88 -1.53 8.02
CA GLY A 142 5.05 -0.17 8.53
C GLY A 142 6.50 0.14 8.91
N LEU A 143 7.15 -0.76 9.65
CA LEU A 143 8.57 -0.65 10.00
C LEU A 143 9.47 -0.64 8.77
N PHE A 144 9.19 -1.51 7.79
CA PHE A 144 9.95 -1.57 6.54
C PHE A 144 9.83 -0.28 5.73
N ILE A 145 8.61 0.27 5.57
CA ILE A 145 8.39 1.53 4.85
C ILE A 145 9.10 2.68 5.56
N ALA A 146 9.01 2.76 6.90
CA ALA A 146 9.74 3.77 7.69
C ALA A 146 11.25 3.67 7.48
N PHE A 147 11.81 2.45 7.49
CA PHE A 147 13.23 2.20 7.24
C PHE A 147 13.65 2.67 5.82
N ILE A 148 12.86 2.33 4.78
CA ILE A 148 13.11 2.81 3.42
C ILE A 148 13.04 4.35 3.35
N GLY A 149 12.07 4.97 4.03
CA GLY A 149 11.98 6.42 4.14
C GLY A 149 13.26 7.03 4.71
N LEU A 150 13.74 6.53 5.85
CA LEU A 150 14.95 7.00 6.51
C LEU A 150 16.21 6.84 5.62
N LYS A 151 16.30 5.72 4.88
CA LYS A 151 17.37 5.47 3.90
C LYS A 151 17.31 6.48 2.74
N ASN A 152 16.14 6.70 2.14
CA ASN A 152 15.97 7.61 1.01
C ASN A 152 16.22 9.08 1.40
N GLY A 153 15.94 9.45 2.65
CA GLY A 153 16.26 10.76 3.22
C GLY A 153 17.70 10.94 3.64
N GLY A 154 18.54 9.90 3.52
CA GLY A 154 19.94 9.95 3.95
C GLY A 154 20.14 10.03 5.46
N ILE A 155 19.09 9.76 6.27
CA ILE A 155 19.16 9.73 7.74
C ILE A 155 19.85 8.46 8.20
N ILE A 156 19.60 7.34 7.52
CA ILE A 156 20.28 6.06 7.73
C ILE A 156 21.08 5.73 6.47
N VAL A 157 22.33 5.35 6.66
CA VAL A 157 23.25 4.96 5.59
C VAL A 157 23.86 3.57 5.85
N ALA A 158 24.35 2.93 4.80
CA ALA A 158 25.06 1.67 4.94
C ALA A 158 26.38 1.85 5.73
N SER A 159 26.69 0.92 6.62
CA SER A 159 27.91 0.89 7.42
C SER A 159 28.54 -0.50 7.34
N PRO A 160 29.83 -0.63 6.98
CA PRO A 160 30.50 -1.93 6.92
C PRO A 160 30.55 -2.67 8.26
N SER A 161 30.57 -1.94 9.37
CA SER A 161 30.69 -2.51 10.72
C SER A 161 29.39 -2.90 11.38
N THR A 162 28.31 -2.13 11.11
CA THR A 162 27.01 -2.26 11.80
C THR A 162 25.84 -2.45 10.85
N MET A 163 26.10 -2.66 9.54
CA MET A 163 25.15 -2.68 8.42
C MET A 163 24.46 -1.33 8.21
N THR A 164 24.05 -0.65 9.27
CA THR A 164 23.43 0.68 9.21
C THR A 164 24.04 1.62 10.24
N ALA A 165 24.17 2.89 9.90
CA ALA A 165 24.60 3.95 10.78
C ALA A 165 23.81 5.24 10.52
N LEU A 166 23.89 6.20 11.44
CA LEU A 166 23.37 7.54 11.23
C LEU A 166 24.17 8.21 10.11
N GLY A 167 23.45 8.73 9.11
CA GLY A 167 24.06 9.44 7.98
C GLY A 167 24.63 10.81 8.37
N PRO A 168 25.43 11.41 7.48
CA PRO A 168 25.95 12.76 7.67
C PRO A 168 24.82 13.80 7.66
N TRP A 169 24.94 14.81 8.51
CA TRP A 169 24.04 15.96 8.50
C TRP A 169 24.35 16.86 7.30
N ASN A 170 23.52 16.79 6.29
CA ASN A 170 23.58 17.62 5.08
C ASN A 170 22.19 18.21 4.78
N ALA A 171 22.08 19.04 3.73
CA ALA A 171 20.81 19.67 3.37
C ALA A 171 19.69 18.64 3.13
N THR A 172 19.98 17.51 2.50
CA THR A 172 19.02 16.43 2.23
C THR A 172 18.49 15.82 3.51
N SER A 173 19.38 15.41 4.44
CA SER A 173 18.98 14.79 5.72
C SER A 173 18.26 15.78 6.64
N LEU A 174 18.67 17.07 6.64
CA LEU A 174 17.98 18.12 7.41
C LEU A 174 16.57 18.39 6.90
N ILE A 175 16.35 18.42 5.59
CA ILE A 175 15.01 18.55 4.98
C ILE A 175 14.16 17.32 5.33
N ALA A 176 14.72 16.11 5.27
CA ALA A 176 14.02 14.89 5.61
C ALA A 176 13.59 14.88 7.09
N VAL A 177 14.49 15.20 8.03
CA VAL A 177 14.18 15.29 9.47
C VAL A 177 13.18 16.42 9.75
N GLY A 178 13.40 17.60 9.17
CA GLY A 178 12.46 18.72 9.29
C GLY A 178 11.06 18.36 8.79
N GLY A 179 10.98 17.61 7.69
CA GLY A 179 9.72 17.09 7.16
C GLY A 179 9.04 16.10 8.10
N ILE A 180 9.79 15.17 8.70
CA ILE A 180 9.25 14.22 9.70
C ILE A 180 8.66 14.98 10.89
N LEU A 181 9.40 15.94 11.44
CA LEU A 181 8.95 16.72 12.60
C LEU A 181 7.73 17.58 12.26
N LEU A 182 7.76 18.30 11.14
CA LEU A 182 6.64 19.11 10.68
C LEU A 182 5.39 18.26 10.46
N GLY A 183 5.54 17.15 9.73
CA GLY A 183 4.42 16.23 9.46
C GLY A 183 3.84 15.64 10.74
N ALA A 184 4.68 15.27 11.71
CA ALA A 184 4.23 14.78 13.03
C ALA A 184 3.43 15.85 13.78
N VAL A 185 3.87 17.12 13.77
CA VAL A 185 3.15 18.25 14.38
C VAL A 185 1.80 18.44 13.68
N LEU A 186 1.77 18.50 12.35
CA LEU A 186 0.52 18.68 11.60
C LEU A 186 -0.47 17.53 11.83
N LEU A 187 0.01 16.28 11.90
CA LEU A 187 -0.81 15.11 12.25
C LEU A 187 -1.33 15.20 13.69
N ALA A 188 -0.50 15.61 14.65
CA ALA A 188 -0.91 15.81 16.04
C ALA A 188 -1.98 16.91 16.17
N MET A 189 -1.88 17.97 15.37
CA MET A 189 -2.87 19.04 15.25
C MET A 189 -4.12 18.62 14.45
N LYS A 190 -4.17 17.37 13.96
CA LYS A 190 -5.26 16.84 13.13
C LYS A 190 -5.52 17.66 11.85
N VAL A 191 -4.46 18.22 11.26
CA VAL A 191 -4.57 18.97 10.00
C VAL A 191 -4.88 17.97 8.87
N ARG A 192 -5.97 18.23 8.13
CA ARG A 192 -6.36 17.43 6.96
C ARG A 192 -5.32 17.57 5.86
N GLY A 193 -4.86 16.46 5.30
CA GLY A 193 -3.81 16.47 4.27
C GLY A 193 -2.41 16.80 4.82
N ALA A 194 -2.14 16.59 6.11
CA ALA A 194 -0.86 16.89 6.77
C ALA A 194 0.35 16.39 5.97
N LEU A 195 0.33 15.15 5.48
CA LEU A 195 1.42 14.56 4.70
C LEU A 195 1.64 15.30 3.37
N PHE A 196 0.57 15.65 2.68
CA PHE A 196 0.65 16.39 1.42
C PHE A 196 1.25 17.79 1.63
N TYR A 197 0.75 18.55 2.61
CA TYR A 197 1.31 19.86 2.93
C TYR A 197 2.76 19.80 3.39
N THR A 198 3.12 18.76 4.16
CA THR A 198 4.51 18.53 4.56
C THR A 198 5.42 18.34 3.35
N ILE A 199 5.03 17.48 2.40
CA ILE A 199 5.80 17.24 1.18
C ILE A 199 5.95 18.54 0.38
N LEU A 200 4.87 19.30 0.17
CA LEU A 200 4.90 20.55 -0.57
C LEU A 200 5.83 21.58 0.10
N LEU A 201 5.68 21.78 1.41
CA LEU A 201 6.50 22.73 2.16
C LEU A 201 7.98 22.35 2.12
N MET A 202 8.31 21.07 2.35
CA MET A 202 9.69 20.59 2.29
C MET A 202 10.27 20.67 0.87
N THR A 203 9.45 20.49 -0.15
CA THR A 203 9.86 20.69 -1.55
C THR A 203 10.23 22.16 -1.82
N ILE A 204 9.39 23.09 -1.37
CA ILE A 204 9.64 24.54 -1.52
C ILE A 204 10.90 24.95 -0.73
N ILE A 205 10.99 24.51 0.53
CA ILE A 205 12.17 24.78 1.38
C ILE A 205 13.43 24.18 0.76
N GLY A 206 13.34 23.05 0.06
CA GLY A 206 14.46 22.40 -0.60
C GLY A 206 15.04 23.16 -1.79
N ILE A 207 14.31 24.12 -2.38
CA ILE A 207 14.79 24.89 -3.54
C ILE A 207 16.06 25.69 -3.21
N PRO A 208 16.06 26.59 -2.19
CA PRO A 208 17.25 27.39 -1.88
C PRO A 208 18.45 26.56 -1.40
N PHE A 209 18.23 25.32 -0.93
CA PHE A 209 19.31 24.44 -0.49
C PHE A 209 19.80 23.49 -1.60
N GLY A 210 19.30 23.61 -2.84
CA GLY A 210 19.70 22.78 -3.98
C GLY A 210 19.27 21.32 -3.89
N VAL A 211 18.34 20.98 -2.98
CA VAL A 211 17.78 19.62 -2.83
C VAL A 211 16.61 19.40 -3.78
N THR A 212 15.85 20.46 -4.07
CA THR A 212 14.76 20.45 -5.05
C THR A 212 15.24 21.14 -6.32
N ASN A 213 15.32 20.40 -7.42
CA ASN A 213 15.64 20.94 -8.71
C ASN A 213 14.36 21.40 -9.44
N VAL A 214 14.27 22.69 -9.73
CA VAL A 214 13.20 23.24 -10.58
C VAL A 214 13.67 23.16 -12.03
N PRO A 215 12.97 22.41 -12.92
CA PRO A 215 13.36 22.32 -14.33
C PRO A 215 13.33 23.68 -15.03
N GLU A 216 14.25 23.90 -15.94
CA GLU A 216 14.21 25.09 -16.84
C GLU A 216 12.91 25.02 -17.67
N GLY A 217 12.18 26.14 -17.75
CA GLY A 217 10.89 26.18 -18.41
C GLY A 217 9.74 25.52 -17.65
N PHE A 218 9.82 25.46 -16.30
CA PHE A 218 8.76 24.92 -15.46
C PHE A 218 7.38 25.48 -15.84
N THR A 219 6.43 24.58 -16.10
CA THR A 219 5.03 24.90 -16.34
C THR A 219 4.18 24.29 -15.24
N LEU A 220 3.14 25.00 -14.79
CA LEU A 220 2.23 24.50 -13.77
C LEU A 220 1.37 23.33 -14.29
N LEU A 221 1.01 23.38 -15.56
CA LEU A 221 0.17 22.40 -16.23
C LEU A 221 0.95 21.78 -17.39
N SER A 222 0.79 20.48 -17.57
CA SER A 222 1.32 19.75 -18.71
C SER A 222 0.34 18.68 -19.18
N LEU A 223 0.52 18.20 -20.40
CA LEU A 223 -0.15 16.97 -20.84
C LEU A 223 0.38 15.78 -20.04
N PRO A 224 -0.47 14.77 -19.82
CA PRO A 224 -0.06 13.53 -19.16
C PRO A 224 1.12 12.88 -19.86
N SER A 225 2.06 12.34 -19.08
CA SER A 225 3.16 11.55 -19.65
C SER A 225 2.64 10.27 -20.31
N SER A 226 3.24 9.88 -21.44
CA SER A 226 2.87 8.64 -22.14
C SER A 226 3.07 7.42 -21.26
N LEU A 227 2.14 6.46 -21.35
CA LEU A 227 2.25 5.15 -20.71
C LEU A 227 3.09 4.13 -21.52
N GLU A 228 3.43 4.45 -22.76
CA GLU A 228 4.11 3.55 -23.69
C GLU A 228 5.36 2.87 -23.11
N PRO A 229 6.19 3.54 -22.28
CA PRO A 229 7.37 2.90 -21.71
C PRO A 229 7.06 1.73 -20.77
N ILE A 230 5.88 1.71 -20.12
CA ILE A 230 5.59 0.78 -19.01
C ILE A 230 4.30 -0.03 -19.18
N ALA A 231 3.30 0.47 -19.91
CA ALA A 231 2.02 -0.21 -20.05
C ALA A 231 2.14 -1.50 -20.83
N LEU A 232 1.46 -2.56 -20.38
CA LEU A 232 1.43 -3.89 -21.01
C LEU A 232 2.81 -4.54 -21.19
N LYS A 233 3.82 -4.09 -20.47
CA LYS A 233 5.19 -4.64 -20.53
C LYS A 233 5.37 -5.77 -19.51
N PHE A 234 4.81 -6.93 -19.80
CA PHE A 234 4.87 -8.10 -18.92
C PHE A 234 5.92 -9.10 -19.41
N ASP A 235 6.65 -9.70 -18.46
CA ASP A 235 7.48 -10.87 -18.70
C ASP A 235 6.99 -12.04 -17.83
N PHE A 236 6.44 -13.06 -18.47
CA PHE A 236 5.93 -14.28 -17.83
C PHE A 236 6.92 -15.44 -17.86
N SER A 237 8.18 -15.23 -18.24
CA SER A 237 9.19 -16.30 -18.41
C SER A 237 9.31 -17.16 -17.16
N ARG A 238 9.38 -16.56 -15.97
CA ARG A 238 9.49 -17.29 -14.70
C ARG A 238 8.21 -18.04 -14.32
N PHE A 239 7.06 -17.50 -14.66
CA PHE A 239 5.79 -18.20 -14.43
C PHE A 239 5.72 -19.49 -15.24
N PHE A 240 6.09 -19.44 -16.52
CA PHE A 240 6.10 -20.62 -17.39
C PHE A 240 7.24 -21.59 -17.05
N ALA A 241 8.33 -21.11 -16.44
CA ALA A 241 9.41 -21.96 -15.91
C ALA A 241 9.02 -22.68 -14.61
N VAL A 242 7.83 -22.39 -14.04
CA VAL A 242 7.35 -22.93 -12.75
C VAL A 242 8.36 -22.63 -11.62
N ASP A 243 8.92 -21.42 -11.63
CA ASP A 243 9.85 -20.94 -10.59
C ASP A 243 9.11 -20.85 -9.25
N ILE A 244 9.57 -21.65 -8.28
CA ILE A 244 8.93 -21.72 -6.95
C ILE A 244 9.01 -20.38 -6.22
N ASP A 245 10.14 -19.68 -6.32
CA ASP A 245 10.31 -18.36 -5.70
C ASP A 245 9.32 -17.35 -6.29
N TYR A 246 9.10 -17.41 -7.60
CA TYR A 246 8.12 -16.55 -8.27
C TYR A 246 6.68 -16.86 -7.85
N ILE A 247 6.32 -18.13 -7.68
CA ILE A 247 5.00 -18.53 -7.15
C ILE A 247 4.82 -17.98 -5.73
N ILE A 248 5.84 -18.07 -4.87
CA ILE A 248 5.82 -17.53 -3.52
C ILE A 248 5.68 -16.01 -3.53
N VAL A 249 6.32 -15.32 -4.47
CA VAL A 249 6.16 -13.88 -4.68
C VAL A 249 4.72 -13.51 -4.99
N VAL A 250 4.08 -14.19 -5.95
CA VAL A 250 2.66 -13.96 -6.31
C VAL A 250 1.75 -14.21 -5.10
N LEU A 251 1.98 -15.28 -4.35
CA LEU A 251 1.23 -15.57 -3.12
C LEU A 251 1.46 -14.51 -2.04
N THR A 252 2.68 -14.01 -1.91
CA THR A 252 3.01 -12.95 -0.94
C THR A 252 2.28 -11.65 -1.28
N LEU A 253 2.29 -11.22 -2.54
CA LEU A 253 1.51 -10.08 -3.01
C LEU A 253 0.03 -10.26 -2.69
N LEU A 254 -0.53 -11.43 -3.04
CA LEU A 254 -1.92 -11.79 -2.77
C LEU A 254 -2.27 -11.65 -1.28
N PHE A 255 -1.44 -12.14 -0.37
CA PHE A 255 -1.70 -12.05 1.07
C PHE A 255 -1.56 -10.62 1.59
N MET A 256 -0.54 -9.90 1.15
CA MET A 256 -0.33 -8.51 1.57
C MET A 256 -1.52 -7.64 1.20
N ASP A 257 -1.96 -7.69 -0.06
CA ASP A 257 -3.10 -6.92 -0.55
C ASP A 257 -4.40 -7.35 0.14
N LEU A 258 -4.62 -8.66 0.31
CA LEU A 258 -5.80 -9.21 0.97
C LEU A 258 -5.93 -8.70 2.41
N PHE A 259 -4.84 -8.68 3.19
CA PHE A 259 -4.88 -8.24 4.58
C PHE A 259 -4.99 -6.73 4.69
N ASP A 260 -4.32 -5.99 3.82
CA ASP A 260 -4.38 -4.53 3.80
C ASP A 260 -5.80 -4.05 3.46
N THR A 261 -6.37 -4.57 2.37
CA THR A 261 -7.72 -4.21 1.93
C THR A 261 -8.81 -4.62 2.92
N ILE A 262 -8.80 -5.88 3.42
CA ILE A 262 -9.82 -6.32 4.39
C ILE A 262 -9.66 -5.57 5.70
N GLY A 263 -8.44 -5.41 6.20
CA GLY A 263 -8.14 -4.66 7.41
C GLY A 263 -8.66 -3.23 7.33
N THR A 264 -8.41 -2.55 6.21
CA THR A 264 -8.86 -1.18 5.96
C THR A 264 -10.39 -1.09 5.83
N LEU A 265 -11.01 -1.93 4.99
CA LEU A 265 -12.46 -1.90 4.78
C LEU A 265 -13.23 -2.21 6.07
N MET A 266 -12.84 -3.27 6.80
CA MET A 266 -13.51 -3.64 8.04
C MET A 266 -13.22 -2.65 9.15
N GLY A 267 -11.95 -2.29 9.38
CA GLY A 267 -11.56 -1.38 10.45
C GLY A 267 -12.22 -0.01 10.32
N ALA A 268 -12.23 0.56 9.11
CA ALA A 268 -12.88 1.83 8.85
C ALA A 268 -14.41 1.76 8.99
N SER A 269 -15.03 0.71 8.42
CA SER A 269 -16.49 0.57 8.44
C SER A 269 -17.03 0.35 9.86
N ILE A 270 -16.36 -0.50 10.66
CA ILE A 270 -16.73 -0.75 12.06
C ILE A 270 -16.54 0.52 12.90
N GLY A 271 -15.43 1.24 12.71
CA GLY A 271 -15.09 2.45 13.47
C GLY A 271 -16.10 3.59 13.34
N VAL A 272 -16.91 3.61 12.28
CA VAL A 272 -17.92 4.63 12.01
C VAL A 272 -19.36 4.09 11.99
N GLY A 273 -19.55 2.82 12.39
CA GLY A 273 -20.85 2.18 12.44
C GLY A 273 -21.48 1.88 11.07
N MET A 274 -20.65 1.73 10.01
CA MET A 274 -21.10 1.29 8.67
C MET A 274 -21.19 -0.23 8.60
N VAL A 275 -21.86 -0.84 9.57
CA VAL A 275 -22.08 -2.28 9.67
C VAL A 275 -23.59 -2.57 9.79
N ASP A 276 -23.99 -3.76 9.36
CA ASP A 276 -25.35 -4.25 9.56
C ASP A 276 -25.59 -4.71 11.01
N GLU A 277 -26.82 -5.14 11.33
CA GLU A 277 -27.21 -5.62 12.66
C GLU A 277 -26.39 -6.84 13.14
N ASN A 278 -25.76 -7.57 12.22
CA ASN A 278 -24.90 -8.72 12.50
C ASN A 278 -23.39 -8.33 12.56
N GLY A 279 -23.04 -7.05 12.43
CA GLY A 279 -21.67 -6.58 12.42
C GLY A 279 -20.94 -6.76 11.09
N ASN A 280 -21.64 -7.13 9.99
CA ASN A 280 -21.02 -7.26 8.68
C ASN A 280 -20.98 -5.94 7.93
N VAL A 281 -19.92 -5.73 7.15
CA VAL A 281 -19.78 -4.56 6.28
C VAL A 281 -20.62 -4.76 5.01
N PRO A 282 -21.62 -3.89 4.75
CA PRO A 282 -22.43 -3.99 3.53
C PRO A 282 -21.57 -3.87 2.28
N ASN A 283 -21.91 -4.66 1.25
CA ASN A 283 -21.20 -4.66 -0.04
C ASN A 283 -19.69 -5.00 0.03
N LEU A 284 -19.18 -5.59 1.11
CA LEU A 284 -17.77 -5.95 1.27
C LEU A 284 -17.23 -6.73 0.04
N ASN A 285 -17.95 -7.75 -0.42
CA ASN A 285 -17.54 -8.55 -1.59
C ASN A 285 -17.43 -7.70 -2.88
N LYS A 286 -18.26 -6.66 -3.02
CA LYS A 286 -18.17 -5.74 -4.17
C LYS A 286 -16.98 -4.80 -4.03
N ALA A 287 -16.67 -4.36 -2.81
CA ALA A 287 -15.48 -3.55 -2.55
C ALA A 287 -14.20 -4.35 -2.83
N LEU A 288 -14.16 -5.62 -2.39
CA LEU A 288 -13.07 -6.54 -2.69
C LEU A 288 -12.91 -6.82 -4.20
N MET A 289 -14.02 -6.84 -4.96
CA MET A 289 -13.96 -6.94 -6.42
C MET A 289 -13.43 -5.66 -7.06
N ALA A 290 -13.80 -4.49 -6.54
CA ALA A 290 -13.26 -3.22 -7.02
C ALA A 290 -11.75 -3.11 -6.81
N ASP A 291 -11.26 -3.62 -5.71
CA ASP A 291 -9.86 -3.75 -5.37
C ASP A 291 -9.11 -4.68 -6.36
N ALA A 292 -9.63 -5.89 -6.59
CA ALA A 292 -9.07 -6.85 -7.54
C ALA A 292 -9.02 -6.32 -8.99
N ILE A 293 -10.08 -5.61 -9.42
CA ILE A 293 -10.10 -4.93 -10.71
C ILE A 293 -9.05 -3.81 -10.73
N GLY A 294 -8.94 -3.05 -9.63
CA GLY A 294 -7.94 -2.00 -9.46
C GLY A 294 -6.51 -2.51 -9.63
N THR A 295 -6.16 -3.61 -8.97
CA THR A 295 -4.86 -4.29 -9.07
C THR A 295 -4.59 -4.75 -10.50
N THR A 296 -5.54 -5.44 -11.14
CA THR A 296 -5.40 -5.91 -12.52
C THR A 296 -5.18 -4.74 -13.49
N MET A 297 -5.99 -3.68 -13.37
CA MET A 297 -5.85 -2.49 -14.22
C MET A 297 -4.60 -1.69 -13.90
N GLY A 298 -4.17 -1.67 -12.63
CA GLY A 298 -2.90 -1.09 -12.20
C GLY A 298 -1.72 -1.74 -12.92
N ALA A 299 -1.65 -3.06 -12.93
CA ALA A 299 -0.63 -3.81 -13.66
C ALA A 299 -0.68 -3.50 -15.17
N ILE A 300 -1.87 -3.47 -15.78
CA ILE A 300 -2.04 -3.13 -17.20
C ILE A 300 -1.53 -1.73 -17.52
N CYS A 301 -1.79 -0.75 -16.66
CA CYS A 301 -1.29 0.62 -16.81
C CYS A 301 0.22 0.74 -16.55
N GLY A 302 0.83 -0.21 -15.85
CA GLY A 302 2.26 -0.21 -15.51
C GLY A 302 2.54 0.34 -14.12
N THR A 303 1.66 0.12 -13.14
CA THR A 303 1.92 0.41 -11.72
C THR A 303 1.77 -0.86 -10.88
N SER A 304 2.23 -0.81 -9.64
CA SER A 304 2.11 -1.91 -8.67
C SER A 304 0.67 -2.13 -8.22
N THR A 305 0.47 -3.11 -7.34
CA THR A 305 -0.83 -3.48 -6.75
C THR A 305 -1.58 -2.26 -6.23
N VAL A 306 -2.85 -2.16 -6.60
CA VAL A 306 -3.78 -1.10 -6.14
C VAL A 306 -4.61 -1.65 -5.00
N THR A 307 -4.66 -0.95 -3.88
CA THR A 307 -5.37 -1.38 -2.67
C THR A 307 -6.25 -0.27 -2.09
N THR A 308 -7.14 -0.62 -1.18
CA THR A 308 -8.01 0.32 -0.49
C THR A 308 -7.23 1.12 0.56
N TYR A 309 -7.34 2.46 0.51
CA TYR A 309 -6.58 3.37 1.37
C TYR A 309 -7.26 3.62 2.71
N VAL A 310 -6.50 3.45 3.79
CA VAL A 310 -6.94 3.74 5.17
C VAL A 310 -7.27 5.23 5.38
N GLU A 311 -6.66 6.11 4.61
CA GLU A 311 -6.93 7.55 4.58
C GLU A 311 -8.39 7.88 4.21
N SER A 312 -9.11 6.95 3.58
CA SER A 312 -10.56 7.06 3.36
C SER A 312 -11.34 7.26 4.66
N THR A 313 -10.81 6.78 5.79
CA THR A 313 -11.39 7.00 7.12
C THR A 313 -11.56 8.48 7.45
N THR A 314 -10.70 9.35 6.93
CA THR A 314 -10.79 10.79 7.16
C THR A 314 -12.02 11.41 6.51
N GLY A 315 -12.31 11.04 5.25
CA GLY A 315 -13.53 11.46 4.57
C GLY A 315 -14.79 10.83 5.17
N ILE A 316 -14.70 9.56 5.58
CA ILE A 316 -15.79 8.86 6.26
C ILE A 316 -16.11 9.54 7.59
N ALA A 317 -15.10 9.99 8.34
CA ALA A 317 -15.28 10.77 9.58
C ALA A 317 -15.94 12.13 9.34
N GLU A 318 -15.75 12.75 8.16
CA GLU A 318 -16.44 13.98 7.73
C GLU A 318 -17.91 13.75 7.30
N GLY A 319 -18.36 12.50 7.28
CA GLY A 319 -19.74 12.15 6.91
C GLY A 319 -19.90 11.56 5.53
N GLY A 320 -18.81 11.19 4.82
CA GLY A 320 -18.87 10.39 3.58
C GLY A 320 -19.46 9.01 3.85
N ARG A 321 -20.46 8.61 3.08
CA ARG A 321 -21.19 7.35 3.30
C ARG A 321 -21.47 6.60 2.00
N THR A 322 -21.29 7.24 0.86
CA THR A 322 -21.72 6.70 -0.44
C THR A 322 -20.59 6.71 -1.45
N GLY A 323 -20.79 6.05 -2.58
CA GLY A 323 -19.86 6.09 -3.71
C GLY A 323 -19.67 7.50 -4.31
N LEU A 324 -20.48 8.49 -3.93
CA LEU A 324 -20.27 9.88 -4.38
C LEU A 324 -18.98 10.47 -3.78
N THR A 325 -18.66 10.12 -2.54
CA THR A 325 -17.35 10.46 -1.94
C THR A 325 -16.20 9.91 -2.79
N SER A 326 -16.23 8.61 -3.13
CA SER A 326 -15.20 7.97 -3.96
C SER A 326 -15.15 8.57 -5.38
N MET A 327 -16.29 8.86 -6.00
CA MET A 327 -16.33 9.52 -7.30
C MET A 327 -15.66 10.90 -7.25
N THR A 328 -15.86 11.65 -6.16
CA THR A 328 -15.19 12.95 -5.97
C THR A 328 -13.67 12.78 -5.92
N VAL A 329 -13.18 11.77 -5.19
CA VAL A 329 -11.74 11.45 -5.14
C VAL A 329 -11.21 11.11 -6.52
N ALA A 330 -11.91 10.25 -7.27
CA ALA A 330 -11.50 9.85 -8.63
C ALA A 330 -11.40 11.05 -9.57
N LEU A 331 -12.36 11.98 -9.51
CA LEU A 331 -12.32 13.22 -10.30
C LEU A 331 -11.12 14.11 -9.92
N LEU A 332 -10.82 14.23 -8.63
CA LEU A 332 -9.67 15.02 -8.17
C LEU A 332 -8.34 14.38 -8.59
N PHE A 333 -8.22 13.05 -8.56
CA PHE A 333 -7.07 12.35 -9.13
C PHE A 333 -6.95 12.60 -10.63
N PHE A 334 -8.05 12.52 -11.38
CA PHE A 334 -8.02 12.80 -12.82
C PHE A 334 -7.55 14.23 -13.11
N VAL A 335 -8.01 15.22 -12.33
CA VAL A 335 -7.53 16.61 -12.44
C VAL A 335 -6.04 16.70 -12.12
N ALA A 336 -5.56 15.99 -11.08
CA ALA A 336 -4.16 15.99 -10.69
C ALA A 336 -3.22 15.47 -11.80
N LEU A 337 -3.72 14.69 -12.76
CA LEU A 337 -2.97 14.19 -13.92
C LEU A 337 -2.31 15.32 -14.72
N PHE A 338 -2.96 16.47 -14.80
CA PHE A 338 -2.45 17.64 -15.54
C PHE A 338 -1.44 18.47 -14.75
N PHE A 339 -1.25 18.19 -13.45
CA PHE A 339 -0.29 18.86 -12.57
C PHE A 339 1.00 18.05 -12.38
N SER A 340 1.33 17.16 -13.33
CA SER A 340 2.50 16.29 -13.25
C SER A 340 3.82 17.03 -12.98
N PRO A 341 4.12 18.25 -13.51
CA PRO A 341 5.38 18.93 -13.25
C PRO A 341 5.61 19.24 -11.76
N ILE A 342 4.53 19.54 -11.01
CA ILE A 342 4.62 19.80 -9.57
C ILE A 342 5.03 18.54 -8.83
N PHE A 343 4.38 17.41 -9.12
CA PHE A 343 4.64 16.15 -8.42
C PHE A 343 5.99 15.54 -8.80
N LEU A 344 6.39 15.66 -10.04
CA LEU A 344 7.64 15.07 -10.54
C LEU A 344 8.91 15.82 -10.06
N MET A 345 8.80 17.09 -9.67
CA MET A 345 9.92 17.85 -9.09
C MET A 345 10.15 17.54 -7.60
N ILE A 346 9.21 16.87 -6.93
CA ILE A 346 9.32 16.54 -5.51
C ILE A 346 10.55 15.65 -5.28
N PRO A 347 11.48 16.05 -4.38
CA PRO A 347 12.67 15.25 -4.10
C PRO A 347 12.37 14.12 -3.11
N SER A 348 13.16 13.06 -3.12
CA SER A 348 13.05 11.93 -2.19
C SER A 348 13.16 12.37 -0.71
N ALA A 349 13.94 13.39 -0.41
CA ALA A 349 14.05 13.96 0.93
C ALA A 349 12.70 14.48 1.47
N ALA A 350 11.88 15.12 0.62
CA ALA A 350 10.56 15.60 1.02
C ALA A 350 9.57 14.45 1.24
N THR A 351 9.64 13.38 0.42
CA THR A 351 8.75 12.22 0.57
C THR A 351 9.14 11.30 1.72
N THR A 352 10.34 11.41 2.26
CA THR A 352 10.80 10.70 3.47
C THR A 352 9.82 10.86 4.64
N SER A 353 9.31 12.07 4.82
CA SER A 353 8.33 12.38 5.89
C SER A 353 7.07 11.54 5.76
N ALA A 354 6.52 11.41 4.55
CA ALA A 354 5.33 10.60 4.32
C ALA A 354 5.59 9.11 4.57
N LEU A 355 6.69 8.57 4.02
CA LEU A 355 7.06 7.17 4.21
C LEU A 355 7.23 6.83 5.70
N PHE A 356 7.96 7.66 6.44
CA PHE A 356 8.18 7.44 7.86
C PHE A 356 6.89 7.53 8.67
N LEU A 357 6.08 8.57 8.46
CA LEU A 357 4.86 8.80 9.23
C LEU A 357 3.76 7.79 8.90
N VAL A 358 3.64 7.36 7.64
CA VAL A 358 2.77 6.22 7.28
C VAL A 358 3.21 4.95 7.99
N GLY A 359 4.53 4.67 8.05
CA GLY A 359 5.06 3.58 8.85
C GLY A 359 4.64 3.66 10.32
N VAL A 360 4.70 4.85 10.93
CA VAL A 360 4.21 5.08 12.32
C VAL A 360 2.71 4.83 12.44
N MET A 361 1.90 5.25 11.47
CA MET A 361 0.45 5.00 11.48
C MET A 361 0.12 3.50 11.39
N MET A 362 0.91 2.73 10.65
CA MET A 362 0.78 1.28 10.53
C MET A 362 1.22 0.50 11.78
N MET A 363 1.80 1.17 12.79
CA MET A 363 2.16 0.54 14.07
C MET A 363 0.96 0.27 15.00
N ARG A 364 -0.21 0.90 14.78
CA ARG A 364 -1.37 0.77 15.67
C ARG A 364 -1.79 -0.67 15.99
N PRO A 365 -1.82 -1.61 15.03
CA PRO A 365 -2.21 -3.00 15.30
C PRO A 365 -1.31 -3.73 16.30
N VAL A 366 -0.10 -3.23 16.61
CA VAL A 366 0.79 -3.84 17.61
C VAL A 366 0.14 -3.97 18.98
N LEU A 367 -0.77 -3.04 19.33
CA LEU A 367 -1.50 -3.05 20.60
C LEU A 367 -2.47 -4.22 20.75
N ASN A 368 -2.82 -4.85 19.63
CA ASN A 368 -3.75 -6.00 19.59
C ASN A 368 -3.03 -7.34 19.54
N ILE A 369 -1.69 -7.37 19.50
CA ILE A 369 -0.89 -8.59 19.47
C ILE A 369 -0.69 -9.08 20.91
N ASP A 370 -0.96 -10.36 21.14
CA ASP A 370 -0.70 -10.99 22.43
C ASP A 370 0.78 -11.35 22.60
N PHE A 371 1.53 -10.42 23.18
CA PHE A 371 2.94 -10.65 23.56
C PHE A 371 3.12 -11.31 24.94
N VAL A 372 2.04 -11.43 25.73
CA VAL A 372 2.09 -12.11 27.03
C VAL A 372 2.36 -13.60 26.85
N HIS A 373 1.71 -14.20 25.85
CA HIS A 373 1.94 -15.58 25.49
C HIS A 373 3.03 -15.72 24.45
N PHE A 374 4.20 -16.22 24.87
CA PHE A 374 5.38 -16.36 24.02
C PHE A 374 5.13 -17.18 22.74
N ARG A 375 4.21 -18.15 22.78
CA ARG A 375 3.78 -18.94 21.62
C ARG A 375 3.18 -18.11 20.48
N THR A 376 2.60 -16.96 20.78
CA THR A 376 2.05 -16.01 19.82
C THR A 376 3.02 -14.84 19.57
N GLY A 377 3.55 -14.27 20.65
CA GLY A 377 4.39 -13.08 20.58
C GLY A 377 5.70 -13.29 19.81
N MET A 378 6.35 -14.46 19.98
CA MET A 378 7.62 -14.76 19.30
C MET A 378 7.48 -14.82 17.76
N PRO A 379 6.52 -15.56 17.16
CA PRO A 379 6.31 -15.52 15.71
C PRO A 379 5.95 -14.14 15.19
N CYS A 380 5.11 -13.38 15.92
CA CYS A 380 4.78 -12.02 15.56
C CYS A 380 6.00 -11.10 15.58
N PHE A 381 6.85 -11.24 16.59
CA PHE A 381 8.11 -10.47 16.68
C PHE A 381 9.04 -10.79 15.50
N ILE A 382 9.21 -12.07 15.15
CA ILE A 382 10.00 -12.49 13.97
C ILE A 382 9.43 -11.85 12.71
N THR A 383 8.11 -11.92 12.49
CA THR A 383 7.46 -11.30 11.32
C THR A 383 7.81 -9.82 11.21
N MET A 384 7.64 -9.06 12.31
CA MET A 384 7.86 -7.62 12.31
C MET A 384 9.33 -7.22 12.12
N MET A 385 10.25 -7.93 12.77
CA MET A 385 11.66 -7.56 12.76
C MET A 385 12.40 -8.00 11.50
N MET A 386 12.05 -9.16 10.96
CA MET A 386 12.73 -9.67 9.76
C MET A 386 12.47 -8.82 8.53
N MET A 387 11.32 -8.16 8.39
CA MET A 387 11.01 -7.32 7.24
C MET A 387 12.04 -6.18 7.02
N PRO A 388 12.28 -5.28 7.99
CA PRO A 388 13.27 -4.23 7.81
C PRO A 388 14.72 -4.76 7.81
N PHE A 389 15.05 -5.83 8.56
CA PHE A 389 16.42 -6.32 8.66
C PHE A 389 16.87 -7.11 7.43
N THR A 390 15.97 -7.84 6.77
CA THR A 390 16.27 -8.53 5.51
C THR A 390 15.99 -7.66 4.28
N ALA A 391 15.48 -6.45 4.48
CA ALA A 391 14.93 -5.60 3.42
C ALA A 391 13.91 -6.35 2.53
N SER A 392 13.16 -7.29 3.13
CA SER A 392 12.21 -8.15 2.43
C SER A 392 10.96 -8.42 3.27
N ILE A 393 9.82 -7.95 2.79
CA ILE A 393 8.53 -8.22 3.40
C ILE A 393 8.19 -9.71 3.30
N SER A 394 8.50 -10.33 2.14
CA SER A 394 8.29 -11.76 1.91
C SER A 394 9.00 -12.63 2.95
N GLU A 395 10.28 -12.36 3.23
CA GLU A 395 11.06 -13.11 4.23
C GLU A 395 10.46 -12.98 5.63
N GLY A 396 10.00 -11.78 5.99
CA GLY A 396 9.33 -11.57 7.28
C GLY A 396 8.06 -12.40 7.42
N ILE A 397 7.21 -12.45 6.38
CA ILE A 397 5.99 -13.26 6.37
C ILE A 397 6.34 -14.74 6.45
N VAL A 398 7.25 -15.22 5.60
CA VAL A 398 7.63 -16.64 5.53
C VAL A 398 8.19 -17.11 6.86
N LEU A 399 9.19 -16.41 7.43
CA LEU A 399 9.82 -16.79 8.69
C LEU A 399 8.85 -16.70 9.86
N GLY A 400 7.98 -15.69 9.89
CA GLY A 400 6.95 -15.53 10.90
C GLY A 400 5.94 -16.68 10.87
N MET A 401 5.43 -17.04 9.70
CA MET A 401 4.48 -18.15 9.55
C MET A 401 5.13 -19.51 9.87
N LEU A 402 6.35 -19.75 9.39
CA LEU A 402 7.08 -20.98 9.71
C LEU A 402 7.33 -21.12 11.20
N SER A 403 7.76 -20.02 11.87
CA SER A 403 7.97 -20.03 13.33
C SER A 403 6.67 -20.29 14.09
N TYR A 404 5.55 -19.73 13.65
CA TYR A 404 4.23 -19.98 14.25
C TYR A 404 3.82 -21.44 14.12
N ILE A 405 3.92 -22.02 12.91
CA ILE A 405 3.61 -23.44 12.67
C ILE A 405 4.49 -24.33 13.55
N LEU A 406 5.79 -24.06 13.58
CA LEU A 406 6.75 -24.87 14.32
C LEU A 406 6.50 -24.83 15.83
N VAL A 407 6.27 -23.64 16.39
CA VAL A 407 5.93 -23.47 17.81
C VAL A 407 4.65 -24.24 18.13
N LYS A 408 3.57 -24.09 17.34
CA LYS A 408 2.30 -24.81 17.55
C LYS A 408 2.46 -26.32 17.49
N LEU A 409 3.27 -26.83 16.59
CA LEU A 409 3.57 -28.27 16.51
C LEU A 409 4.34 -28.77 17.73
N CYS A 410 5.37 -28.04 18.15
CA CYS A 410 6.21 -28.44 19.28
C CYS A 410 5.47 -28.46 20.63
N ILE A 411 4.48 -27.57 20.82
CA ILE A 411 3.66 -27.55 22.05
C ILE A 411 2.44 -28.48 21.98
N GLY A 412 2.28 -29.25 20.90
CA GLY A 412 1.17 -30.22 20.74
C GLY A 412 -0.17 -29.58 20.29
N GLU A 413 -0.17 -28.30 19.92
CA GLU A 413 -1.37 -27.57 19.45
C GLU A 413 -1.55 -27.61 17.92
N GLY A 414 -0.90 -28.50 17.21
CA GLY A 414 -0.97 -28.61 15.74
C GLY A 414 -2.39 -28.78 15.19
N LYS A 415 -3.30 -29.41 15.96
CA LYS A 415 -4.70 -29.55 15.56
C LYS A 415 -5.48 -28.23 15.41
N GLN A 416 -4.95 -27.13 15.98
CA GLN A 416 -5.55 -25.79 15.86
C GLN A 416 -5.15 -25.10 14.55
N LEU A 417 -4.14 -25.64 13.86
CA LEU A 417 -3.70 -25.11 12.56
C LEU A 417 -4.66 -25.56 11.46
N SER A 418 -5.03 -24.63 10.57
CA SER A 418 -5.78 -24.97 9.37
C SER A 418 -4.93 -25.82 8.42
N TRP A 419 -5.55 -26.68 7.63
CA TRP A 419 -4.86 -27.47 6.61
C TRP A 419 -4.11 -26.58 5.63
N PHE A 420 -4.65 -25.39 5.35
CA PHE A 420 -4.05 -24.40 4.46
C PHE A 420 -2.72 -23.86 5.00
N MET A 421 -2.59 -23.65 6.32
CA MET A 421 -1.31 -23.28 6.94
C MET A 421 -0.25 -24.36 6.77
N TYR A 422 -0.63 -25.64 6.80
CA TYR A 422 0.31 -26.74 6.53
C TYR A 422 0.79 -26.73 5.08
N VAL A 423 -0.10 -26.47 4.11
CA VAL A 423 0.28 -26.36 2.69
C VAL A 423 1.23 -25.17 2.48
N LEU A 424 0.92 -24.01 3.05
CA LEU A 424 1.82 -22.84 2.98
C LEU A 424 3.16 -23.12 3.66
N GLY A 425 3.14 -23.75 4.84
CA GLY A 425 4.37 -24.13 5.54
C GLY A 425 5.25 -25.06 4.70
N ALA A 426 4.66 -26.05 4.03
CA ALA A 426 5.37 -26.95 3.13
C ALA A 426 5.99 -26.20 1.94
N LEU A 427 5.23 -25.28 1.31
CA LEU A 427 5.74 -24.43 0.22
C LEU A 427 6.92 -23.56 0.68
N PHE A 428 6.81 -22.95 1.88
CA PHE A 428 7.86 -22.09 2.42
C PHE A 428 9.12 -22.88 2.83
N ILE A 429 8.95 -24.10 3.35
CA ILE A 429 10.10 -25.01 3.59
C ILE A 429 10.76 -25.37 2.27
N LEU A 430 9.98 -25.68 1.26
CA LEU A 430 10.51 -26.04 -0.08
C LEU A 430 11.34 -24.90 -0.67
N LYS A 431 10.95 -23.64 -0.48
CA LYS A 431 11.73 -22.46 -0.88
C LYS A 431 13.17 -22.49 -0.35
N TYR A 432 13.37 -22.85 0.94
CA TYR A 432 14.71 -22.86 1.53
C TYR A 432 15.47 -24.17 1.28
N VAL A 433 14.76 -25.26 1.02
CA VAL A 433 15.38 -26.58 0.81
C VAL A 433 15.71 -26.82 -0.67
N ALA A 434 14.88 -26.34 -1.61
CA ALA A 434 15.10 -26.54 -3.03
C ALA A 434 16.49 -26.06 -3.55
N PRO A 435 17.04 -24.91 -3.10
CA PRO A 435 18.37 -24.49 -3.49
C PRO A 435 19.52 -25.34 -2.90
N LEU A 436 19.23 -26.19 -1.88
CA LEU A 436 20.20 -27.06 -1.23
C LEU A 436 20.24 -28.46 -1.84
N LEU A 437 19.25 -28.80 -2.66
CA LEU A 437 19.13 -30.06 -3.42
C LEU A 437 19.63 -29.93 -4.84
#